data_4aa5fe5c011838f91ffba1af9e433e16
#
_entry.id   4aa5fe5c011838f91ffba1af9e433e16
#
_cell.length_a   1.000
_cell.length_b   1.000
_cell.length_c   1.000
_cell.angle_alpha   90.00
_cell.angle_beta   90.00
_cell.angle_gamma   90.00
#
_symmetry.space_group_name_H-M   'P 1'
#
loop_
_entity.id
_entity.type
_entity.pdbx_description
1 polymer ?
#
loop_
_entity_poly.entity_id
_entity_poly.type
_entity_poly.pdbx_seq_one_letter_code
_entity_poly.pdbx_strand_id
1 'polypeptide(L)'
;MAKVIMVQGTMSNSGKSFLVAGLCRIFRQDGYRVAPFKSQNMALNSYITDEGLEMGRAQVMQAEAAGIKPMVCMNPILLKPTNNTGSQVIVNGRVLKNMPAREYFAYKKTLIPDIKKAFKKLEEYVDIIVIEGAGSPAEINLKENDIVNMGLAHMVDAPVLLVGDIDRGGVFAQLLGTLMLLTDEEKNRVCGLIINKFRGDKTILDPGIQMLEERGGVPVTGVVPYMDVQLEDEDSLTERFDKKTDGLIDIAVIRYPRISNFTDFNVFEQMSEVTVRYVSTVNELRHPDIVFLPGSKNTMGDLLWMRQNGLEAAVKKLSCEIPVFGICGGYQMLGASIADPDGVEEGGFMRGMELLPIDTVLKDSKTRLQTSGEIAHVDGVLSRLSGCHFLGYEIHMGKSAYSAASDEQGACADRKNELNNVISDGRNVYGSYIHGIFDTAEAARVIVDYIADKKGIDVNDSAILSYKSFKEKQYDRLADTLREYLDMDAVYGMLREARYD
;
A
#
# COMPACT_ATOMS: atom_id res chain seq x y z
N MET A 1 -10.42 -28.09 -8.57
CA MET A 1 -9.87 -26.80 -8.99
C MET A 1 -10.73 -25.69 -8.40
N ALA A 2 -10.13 -24.62 -7.91
CA ALA A 2 -10.86 -23.46 -7.43
C ALA A 2 -11.66 -22.81 -8.56
N LYS A 3 -12.81 -22.22 -8.25
CA LYS A 3 -13.56 -21.35 -9.16
C LYS A 3 -12.85 -20.00 -9.24
N VAL A 4 -12.97 -19.32 -10.36
CA VAL A 4 -12.25 -18.08 -10.61
C VAL A 4 -13.20 -16.99 -11.10
N ILE A 5 -12.92 -15.74 -10.72
CA ILE A 5 -13.55 -14.54 -11.27
C ILE A 5 -12.52 -13.42 -11.30
N MET A 6 -12.54 -12.60 -12.34
CA MET A 6 -11.54 -11.54 -12.51
C MET A 6 -12.20 -10.16 -12.63
N VAL A 7 -11.68 -9.19 -11.89
CA VAL A 7 -12.08 -7.77 -11.96
C VAL A 7 -11.03 -7.01 -12.75
N GLN A 8 -11.39 -6.46 -13.90
CA GLN A 8 -10.56 -5.57 -14.71
C GLN A 8 -11.15 -4.16 -14.74
N GLY A 9 -10.35 -3.14 -14.93
CA GLY A 9 -10.81 -1.77 -14.97
C GLY A 9 -10.55 -1.10 -16.31
N THR A 10 -11.39 -0.14 -16.68
CA THR A 10 -11.14 0.70 -17.86
C THR A 10 -9.93 1.62 -17.69
N MET A 11 -9.47 1.79 -16.45
CA MET A 11 -8.33 2.64 -16.09
C MET A 11 -7.77 2.27 -14.70
N SER A 12 -6.63 2.84 -14.34
CA SER A 12 -6.15 2.84 -12.95
C SER A 12 -7.13 3.59 -12.05
N ASN A 13 -7.16 3.25 -10.77
CA ASN A 13 -8.05 3.86 -9.75
C ASN A 13 -9.56 3.73 -10.02
N SER A 14 -9.99 2.85 -10.93
CA SER A 14 -11.43 2.56 -11.13
C SER A 14 -12.11 1.84 -9.96
N GLY A 15 -11.36 1.49 -8.91
CA GLY A 15 -11.84 0.82 -7.70
C GLY A 15 -11.73 -0.70 -7.72
N LYS A 16 -10.94 -1.27 -8.62
CA LYS A 16 -10.70 -2.73 -8.73
C LYS A 16 -10.35 -3.37 -7.39
N SER A 17 -9.38 -2.78 -6.68
CA SER A 17 -8.83 -3.37 -5.45
C SER A 17 -9.88 -3.48 -4.34
N PHE A 18 -10.76 -2.48 -4.20
CA PHE A 18 -11.87 -2.52 -3.25
C PHE A 18 -12.96 -3.50 -3.67
N LEU A 19 -13.29 -3.57 -4.97
CA LEU A 19 -14.25 -4.56 -5.47
C LEU A 19 -13.74 -6.00 -5.23
N VAL A 20 -12.46 -6.26 -5.47
CA VAL A 20 -11.84 -7.56 -5.17
C VAL A 20 -11.86 -7.87 -3.68
N ALA A 21 -11.51 -6.90 -2.82
CA ALA A 21 -11.58 -7.06 -1.37
C ALA A 21 -13.01 -7.36 -0.89
N GLY A 22 -13.99 -6.62 -1.41
CA GLY A 22 -15.39 -6.82 -1.06
C GLY A 22 -15.93 -8.18 -1.54
N LEU A 23 -15.62 -8.60 -2.76
CA LEU A 23 -15.97 -9.95 -3.25
C LEU A 23 -15.29 -11.04 -2.43
N CYS A 24 -14.01 -10.88 -2.05
CA CYS A 24 -13.34 -11.81 -1.14
C CYS A 24 -14.07 -11.89 0.21
N ARG A 25 -14.51 -10.75 0.77
CA ARG A 25 -15.26 -10.71 2.02
C ARG A 25 -16.62 -11.38 1.89
N ILE A 26 -17.36 -11.09 0.83
CA ILE A 26 -18.68 -11.68 0.54
C ILE A 26 -18.56 -13.20 0.48
N PHE A 27 -17.67 -13.74 -0.36
CA PHE A 27 -17.53 -15.17 -0.51
C PHE A 27 -17.08 -15.87 0.76
N ARG A 28 -16.22 -15.21 1.58
CA ARG A 28 -15.87 -15.70 2.93
C ARG A 28 -17.07 -15.76 3.84
N GLN A 29 -17.90 -14.70 3.89
CA GLN A 29 -19.11 -14.67 4.72
C GLN A 29 -20.10 -15.75 4.30
N ASP A 30 -20.14 -16.12 3.02
CA ASP A 30 -20.98 -17.18 2.46
C ASP A 30 -20.37 -18.59 2.66
N GLY A 31 -19.25 -18.69 3.40
CA GLY A 31 -18.66 -19.96 3.83
C GLY A 31 -17.63 -20.55 2.89
N TYR A 32 -17.21 -19.85 1.82
CA TYR A 32 -16.15 -20.32 0.93
C TYR A 32 -14.76 -19.97 1.49
N ARG A 33 -13.77 -20.82 1.19
CA ARG A 33 -12.36 -20.49 1.32
C ARG A 33 -11.95 -19.66 0.11
N VAL A 34 -11.48 -18.46 0.31
CA VAL A 34 -11.25 -17.47 -0.74
C VAL A 34 -9.83 -16.95 -0.68
N ALA A 35 -9.20 -16.68 -1.83
CA ALA A 35 -7.96 -15.95 -1.92
C ALA A 35 -8.03 -14.89 -3.02
N PRO A 36 -7.39 -13.72 -2.83
CA PRO A 36 -7.13 -12.78 -3.90
C PRO A 36 -5.95 -13.27 -4.75
N PHE A 37 -5.87 -12.79 -6.00
CA PHE A 37 -4.72 -12.99 -6.86
C PHE A 37 -4.50 -11.78 -7.77
N LYS A 38 -3.26 -11.34 -7.87
CA LYS A 38 -2.82 -10.33 -8.84
C LYS A 38 -1.46 -10.77 -9.38
N SER A 39 -1.40 -11.17 -10.64
CA SER A 39 -0.18 -11.74 -11.23
C SER A 39 1.02 -10.81 -11.12
N GLN A 40 0.80 -9.51 -11.37
CA GLN A 40 1.81 -8.47 -11.26
C GLN A 40 1.20 -7.23 -10.60
N ASN A 41 1.87 -6.70 -9.60
CA ASN A 41 1.57 -5.39 -9.03
C ASN A 41 2.72 -4.41 -9.26
N MET A 42 2.40 -3.12 -9.40
CA MET A 42 3.38 -2.03 -9.43
C MET A 42 3.04 -1.08 -8.28
N ALA A 43 3.76 -1.18 -7.17
CA ALA A 43 3.50 -0.38 -5.99
C ALA A 43 4.78 -0.15 -5.17
N LEU A 44 4.87 0.99 -4.48
CA LEU A 44 5.91 1.27 -3.51
C LEU A 44 5.58 0.67 -2.14
N ASN A 45 4.28 0.53 -1.84
CA ASN A 45 3.82 -0.09 -0.60
C ASN A 45 3.92 -1.60 -0.69
N SER A 46 4.65 -2.20 0.23
CA SER A 46 4.83 -3.64 0.31
C SER A 46 4.77 -4.14 1.76
N TYR A 47 4.65 -5.43 1.89
CA TYR A 47 4.52 -6.15 3.15
C TYR A 47 5.41 -7.39 3.11
N ILE A 48 5.86 -7.84 4.27
CA ILE A 48 6.63 -9.08 4.42
C ILE A 48 5.71 -10.14 5.01
N THR A 49 5.56 -11.26 4.30
CA THR A 49 4.78 -12.42 4.79
C THR A 49 5.50 -13.12 5.96
N ASP A 50 4.78 -14.00 6.67
CA ASP A 50 5.38 -14.84 7.74
C ASP A 50 6.59 -15.67 7.24
N GLU A 51 6.66 -15.92 5.92
CA GLU A 51 7.75 -16.66 5.27
C GLU A 51 8.99 -15.78 4.98
N GLY A 52 8.97 -14.49 5.34
CA GLY A 52 10.02 -13.51 5.02
C GLY A 52 10.06 -13.11 3.53
N LEU A 53 8.92 -13.22 2.82
CA LEU A 53 8.79 -12.91 1.41
C LEU A 53 8.01 -11.61 1.20
N GLU A 54 8.39 -10.83 0.18
CA GLU A 54 7.81 -9.52 -0.10
C GLU A 54 6.63 -9.61 -1.08
N MET A 55 5.52 -8.93 -0.78
CA MET A 55 4.36 -8.81 -1.67
C MET A 55 3.73 -7.41 -1.60
N GLY A 56 2.87 -7.08 -2.56
CA GLY A 56 2.16 -5.80 -2.62
C GLY A 56 1.12 -5.66 -1.50
N ARG A 57 1.03 -4.45 -0.92
CA ARG A 57 0.14 -4.17 0.23
C ARG A 57 -1.34 -4.33 -0.12
N ALA A 58 -1.75 -4.01 -1.36
CA ALA A 58 -3.14 -4.21 -1.78
C ALA A 58 -3.61 -5.66 -1.67
N GLN A 59 -2.76 -6.63 -2.02
CA GLN A 59 -3.10 -8.05 -1.91
C GLN A 59 -3.08 -8.53 -0.45
N VAL A 60 -2.35 -7.85 0.44
CA VAL A 60 -2.44 -8.08 1.89
C VAL A 60 -3.81 -7.67 2.41
N MET A 61 -4.29 -6.47 2.06
CA MET A 61 -5.62 -5.97 2.40
C MET A 61 -6.72 -6.91 1.90
N GLN A 62 -6.60 -7.41 0.67
CA GLN A 62 -7.54 -8.37 0.09
C GLN A 62 -7.51 -9.74 0.79
N ALA A 63 -6.32 -10.21 1.21
CA ALA A 63 -6.17 -11.44 1.99
C ALA A 63 -6.80 -11.29 3.39
N GLU A 64 -6.61 -10.14 4.03
CA GLU A 64 -7.28 -9.81 5.30
C GLU A 64 -8.81 -9.81 5.15
N ALA A 65 -9.35 -9.20 4.08
CA ALA A 65 -10.78 -9.26 3.76
C ALA A 65 -11.28 -10.70 3.58
N ALA A 66 -10.49 -11.53 2.90
CA ALA A 66 -10.74 -12.98 2.73
C ALA A 66 -10.58 -13.77 4.05
N GLY A 67 -9.99 -13.16 5.10
CA GLY A 67 -9.75 -13.79 6.40
C GLY A 67 -8.65 -14.85 6.40
N ILE A 68 -7.69 -14.73 5.52
CA ILE A 68 -6.55 -15.61 5.42
C ILE A 68 -5.24 -14.83 5.57
N LYS A 69 -4.19 -15.53 5.98
CA LYS A 69 -2.86 -14.91 6.03
C LYS A 69 -2.35 -14.59 4.63
N PRO A 70 -1.71 -13.42 4.43
CA PRO A 70 -1.09 -13.09 3.17
C PRO A 70 -0.02 -14.10 2.77
N MET A 71 -0.07 -14.58 1.55
CA MET A 71 0.90 -15.52 0.96
C MET A 71 1.47 -14.92 -0.32
N VAL A 72 2.77 -15.04 -0.54
CA VAL A 72 3.43 -14.44 -1.72
C VAL A 72 2.87 -14.94 -3.05
N CYS A 73 2.29 -16.14 -3.10
CA CYS A 73 1.63 -16.66 -4.29
C CYS A 73 0.37 -15.87 -4.71
N MET A 74 -0.18 -15.03 -3.85
CA MET A 74 -1.27 -14.10 -4.22
C MET A 74 -0.77 -12.93 -5.09
N ASN A 75 0.54 -12.62 -5.04
CA ASN A 75 1.17 -11.59 -5.86
C ASN A 75 2.60 -12.01 -6.25
N PRO A 76 2.74 -12.92 -7.23
CA PRO A 76 4.04 -13.50 -7.60
C PRO A 76 5.03 -12.50 -8.19
N ILE A 77 4.56 -11.40 -8.80
CA ILE A 77 5.42 -10.38 -9.39
C ILE A 77 5.08 -9.03 -8.77
N LEU A 78 6.09 -8.38 -8.18
CA LEU A 78 5.98 -7.01 -7.68
C LEU A 78 7.06 -6.14 -8.32
N LEU A 79 6.64 -5.01 -8.88
CA LEU A 79 7.53 -3.99 -9.44
C LEU A 79 7.56 -2.79 -8.49
N LYS A 80 8.75 -2.40 -8.04
CA LYS A 80 8.95 -1.18 -7.23
C LYS A 80 9.71 -0.16 -8.06
N PRO A 81 9.04 0.92 -8.53
CA PRO A 81 9.71 1.98 -9.28
C PRO A 81 10.91 2.54 -8.50
N THR A 82 12.09 2.51 -9.09
CA THR A 82 13.33 3.07 -8.50
C THR A 82 13.63 4.45 -9.03
N ASN A 83 13.29 4.69 -10.30
CA ASN A 83 13.41 5.98 -10.99
C ASN A 83 12.28 6.10 -12.05
N ASN A 84 12.34 7.11 -12.91
CA ASN A 84 11.30 7.36 -13.92
C ASN A 84 11.25 6.29 -15.03
N THR A 85 12.27 5.47 -15.20
CA THR A 85 12.40 4.54 -16.32
C THR A 85 12.71 3.11 -15.92
N GLY A 86 12.86 2.83 -14.63
CA GLY A 86 13.25 1.50 -14.11
C GLY A 86 12.52 1.11 -12.83
N SER A 87 12.49 -0.20 -12.60
CA SER A 87 11.91 -0.79 -11.41
C SER A 87 12.77 -1.92 -10.86
N GLN A 88 12.76 -2.08 -9.55
CA GLN A 88 13.20 -3.29 -8.91
C GLN A 88 12.14 -4.37 -9.15
N VAL A 89 12.55 -5.45 -9.82
CA VAL A 89 11.68 -6.59 -10.12
C VAL A 89 11.82 -7.61 -9.00
N ILE A 90 10.70 -7.95 -8.39
CA ILE A 90 10.58 -8.93 -7.31
C ILE A 90 9.73 -10.09 -7.83
N VAL A 91 10.25 -11.30 -7.77
CA VAL A 91 9.58 -12.52 -8.22
C VAL A 91 9.46 -13.48 -7.06
N ASN A 92 8.25 -13.96 -6.80
CA ASN A 92 7.93 -14.84 -5.66
C ASN A 92 8.53 -14.31 -4.33
N GLY A 93 8.41 -13.00 -4.12
CA GLY A 93 8.83 -12.31 -2.91
C GLY A 93 10.35 -12.07 -2.77
N ARG A 94 11.15 -12.36 -3.79
CA ARG A 94 12.60 -12.16 -3.80
C ARG A 94 13.03 -11.20 -4.90
N VAL A 95 13.95 -10.31 -4.59
CA VAL A 95 14.52 -9.39 -5.58
C VAL A 95 15.22 -10.22 -6.66
N LEU A 96 14.80 -10.02 -7.91
CA LEU A 96 15.47 -10.60 -9.08
C LEU A 96 16.61 -9.68 -9.54
N LYS A 97 16.28 -8.46 -9.95
CA LYS A 97 17.22 -7.39 -10.30
C LYS A 97 16.48 -6.07 -10.55
N ASN A 98 17.20 -4.98 -10.69
CA ASN A 98 16.67 -3.74 -11.24
C ASN A 98 16.66 -3.84 -12.77
N MET A 99 15.53 -3.43 -13.39
CA MET A 99 15.39 -3.44 -14.85
C MET A 99 14.80 -2.12 -15.36
N PRO A 100 15.34 -1.55 -16.44
CA PRO A 100 14.65 -0.53 -17.22
C PRO A 100 13.31 -1.06 -17.77
N ALA A 101 12.32 -0.20 -17.93
CA ALA A 101 10.98 -0.59 -18.38
C ALA A 101 10.99 -1.36 -19.72
N ARG A 102 11.85 -0.95 -20.68
CA ARG A 102 11.99 -1.63 -21.98
C ARG A 102 12.54 -3.07 -21.83
N GLU A 103 13.51 -3.27 -20.95
CA GLU A 103 14.07 -4.60 -20.67
C GLU A 103 13.01 -5.48 -20.00
N TYR A 104 12.32 -4.95 -18.98
CA TYR A 104 11.25 -5.68 -18.32
C TYR A 104 10.12 -6.08 -19.28
N PHE A 105 9.74 -5.19 -20.20
CA PHE A 105 8.71 -5.48 -21.21
C PHE A 105 9.05 -6.69 -22.07
N ALA A 106 10.30 -6.86 -22.46
CA ALA A 106 10.77 -8.04 -23.19
C ALA A 106 10.86 -9.27 -22.28
N TYR A 107 11.24 -9.08 -21.01
CA TYR A 107 11.48 -10.16 -20.06
C TYR A 107 10.21 -10.78 -19.49
N LYS A 108 9.13 -10.00 -19.29
CA LYS A 108 7.98 -10.41 -18.49
C LYS A 108 7.26 -11.69 -18.97
N LYS A 109 7.32 -12.03 -20.26
CA LYS A 109 6.79 -13.31 -20.76
C LYS A 109 7.49 -14.53 -20.14
N THR A 110 8.76 -14.42 -19.80
CA THR A 110 9.51 -15.52 -19.18
C THR A 110 9.04 -15.82 -17.77
N LEU A 111 8.24 -14.94 -17.16
CA LEU A 111 7.66 -15.09 -15.81
C LEU A 111 6.29 -15.83 -15.83
N ILE A 112 5.76 -16.18 -16.99
CA ILE A 112 4.48 -16.93 -17.09
C ILE A 112 4.52 -18.25 -16.29
N PRO A 113 5.60 -19.04 -16.29
CA PRO A 113 5.67 -20.25 -15.47
C PRO A 113 5.57 -19.96 -13.96
N ASP A 114 6.16 -18.85 -13.48
CA ASP A 114 6.07 -18.43 -12.09
C ASP A 114 4.64 -18.03 -11.71
N ILE A 115 3.95 -17.28 -12.59
CA ILE A 115 2.53 -16.91 -12.42
C ILE A 115 1.66 -18.17 -12.32
N LYS A 116 1.80 -19.09 -13.27
CA LYS A 116 1.01 -20.35 -13.29
C LYS A 116 1.28 -21.21 -12.05
N LYS A 117 2.54 -21.29 -11.60
CA LYS A 117 2.91 -22.04 -10.39
C LYS A 117 2.29 -21.41 -9.13
N ALA A 118 2.34 -20.09 -9.02
CA ALA A 118 1.75 -19.37 -7.90
C ALA A 118 0.22 -19.54 -7.87
N PHE A 119 -0.44 -19.42 -9.03
CA PHE A 119 -1.88 -19.62 -9.17
C PHE A 119 -2.30 -21.05 -8.79
N LYS A 120 -1.61 -22.06 -9.33
CA LYS A 120 -1.86 -23.47 -9.01
C LYS A 120 -1.70 -23.76 -7.52
N LYS A 121 -0.71 -23.14 -6.86
CA LYS A 121 -0.54 -23.25 -5.40
C LYS A 121 -1.79 -22.75 -4.67
N LEU A 122 -2.38 -21.62 -5.08
CA LEU A 122 -3.62 -21.11 -4.46
C LEU A 122 -4.82 -22.03 -4.70
N GLU A 123 -4.96 -22.62 -5.88
CA GLU A 123 -6.04 -23.57 -6.19
C GLU A 123 -6.11 -24.77 -5.23
N GLU A 124 -5.00 -25.14 -4.62
CA GLU A 124 -4.94 -26.25 -3.64
C GLU A 124 -5.52 -25.86 -2.27
N TYR A 125 -5.56 -24.56 -1.94
CA TYR A 125 -5.94 -24.08 -0.62
C TYR A 125 -7.37 -23.52 -0.55
N VAL A 126 -7.93 -23.05 -1.67
CA VAL A 126 -9.18 -22.30 -1.68
C VAL A 126 -10.22 -22.84 -2.64
N ASP A 127 -11.47 -22.43 -2.45
CA ASP A 127 -12.61 -22.79 -3.29
C ASP A 127 -12.84 -21.74 -4.39
N ILE A 128 -12.49 -20.46 -4.11
CA ILE A 128 -12.63 -19.34 -5.03
C ILE A 128 -11.36 -18.50 -5.04
N ILE A 129 -10.91 -18.11 -6.25
CA ILE A 129 -9.85 -17.11 -6.43
C ILE A 129 -10.46 -15.88 -7.10
N VAL A 130 -10.35 -14.74 -6.44
CA VAL A 130 -10.77 -13.43 -6.98
C VAL A 130 -9.54 -12.72 -7.54
N ILE A 131 -9.52 -12.50 -8.85
CA ILE A 131 -8.35 -11.98 -9.56
C ILE A 131 -8.51 -10.49 -9.80
N GLU A 132 -7.46 -9.72 -9.54
CA GLU A 132 -7.37 -8.31 -9.88
C GLU A 132 -6.50 -8.10 -11.13
N GLY A 133 -7.03 -7.39 -12.13
CA GLY A 133 -6.27 -6.89 -13.27
C GLY A 133 -5.43 -5.65 -12.92
N ALA A 134 -4.55 -5.25 -13.81
CA ALA A 134 -3.70 -4.08 -13.65
C ALA A 134 -3.87 -3.07 -14.79
N GLY A 135 -4.07 -1.77 -14.45
CA GLY A 135 -4.33 -0.74 -15.46
C GLY A 135 -5.62 -1.00 -16.23
N SER A 136 -5.53 -1.08 -17.57
CA SER A 136 -6.66 -1.29 -18.47
C SER A 136 -6.35 -2.36 -19.52
N PRO A 137 -7.30 -3.25 -19.88
CA PRO A 137 -7.14 -4.16 -21.02
C PRO A 137 -7.18 -3.43 -22.38
N ALA A 138 -7.54 -2.14 -22.38
CA ALA A 138 -7.55 -1.30 -23.58
C ALA A 138 -6.16 -0.83 -24.03
N GLU A 139 -5.10 -1.13 -23.28
CA GLU A 139 -3.70 -0.84 -23.63
C GLU A 139 -3.22 -1.76 -24.77
N ILE A 140 -3.79 -1.58 -25.98
CA ILE A 140 -3.60 -2.46 -27.14
C ILE A 140 -2.14 -2.57 -27.60
N ASN A 141 -1.34 -1.54 -27.36
CA ASN A 141 0.11 -1.52 -27.60
C ASN A 141 0.91 -2.45 -26.68
N LEU A 142 0.33 -2.88 -25.55
CA LEU A 142 0.96 -3.78 -24.58
C LEU A 142 0.41 -5.22 -24.64
N LYS A 143 -0.58 -5.46 -25.51
CA LYS A 143 -1.40 -6.68 -25.56
C LYS A 143 -0.58 -7.94 -25.85
N GLU A 144 0.41 -7.86 -26.75
CA GLU A 144 1.26 -9.00 -27.10
C GLU A 144 1.98 -9.63 -25.88
N ASN A 145 2.29 -8.82 -24.88
CA ASN A 145 2.97 -9.25 -23.65
C ASN A 145 2.07 -9.13 -22.41
N ASP A 146 0.75 -9.22 -22.59
CA ASP A 146 -0.18 -9.11 -21.46
C ASP A 146 -0.11 -10.36 -20.57
N ILE A 147 0.22 -10.15 -19.31
CA ILE A 147 0.24 -11.16 -18.24
C ILE A 147 -0.65 -10.75 -17.06
N VAL A 148 -1.44 -9.67 -17.20
CA VAL A 148 -2.13 -9.02 -16.07
C VAL A 148 -3.63 -8.84 -16.28
N ASN A 149 -4.10 -8.73 -17.53
CA ASN A 149 -5.50 -8.51 -17.87
C ASN A 149 -6.05 -9.68 -18.71
N MET A 150 -6.37 -9.48 -19.99
CA MET A 150 -6.97 -10.54 -20.83
C MET A 150 -6.02 -11.73 -21.05
N GLY A 151 -4.71 -11.48 -21.13
CA GLY A 151 -3.73 -12.57 -21.19
C GLY A 151 -3.75 -13.46 -19.93
N LEU A 152 -3.93 -12.87 -18.74
CA LEU A 152 -4.11 -13.66 -17.52
C LEU A 152 -5.49 -14.33 -17.49
N ALA A 153 -6.56 -13.63 -17.85
CA ALA A 153 -7.90 -14.18 -17.91
C ALA A 153 -7.95 -15.45 -18.81
N HIS A 154 -7.25 -15.38 -19.94
CA HIS A 154 -7.10 -16.54 -20.84
C HIS A 154 -6.29 -17.68 -20.22
N MET A 155 -5.16 -17.37 -19.54
CA MET A 155 -4.30 -18.38 -18.90
C MET A 155 -4.99 -19.24 -17.85
N VAL A 156 -5.97 -18.67 -17.13
CA VAL A 156 -6.64 -19.30 -15.99
C VAL A 156 -8.15 -19.48 -16.22
N ASP A 157 -8.59 -19.26 -17.45
CA ASP A 157 -9.99 -19.36 -17.90
C ASP A 157 -10.98 -18.60 -16.99
N ALA A 158 -10.69 -17.33 -16.71
CA ALA A 158 -11.47 -16.50 -15.84
C ALA A 158 -12.54 -15.70 -16.59
N PRO A 159 -13.81 -15.69 -16.14
CA PRO A 159 -14.79 -14.69 -16.51
C PRO A 159 -14.40 -13.32 -15.94
N VAL A 160 -14.72 -12.25 -16.67
CA VAL A 160 -14.29 -10.90 -16.36
C VAL A 160 -15.46 -10.00 -16.04
N LEU A 161 -15.36 -9.27 -14.93
CA LEU A 161 -16.15 -8.09 -14.59
C LEU A 161 -15.33 -6.85 -14.98
N LEU A 162 -15.83 -6.05 -15.92
CA LEU A 162 -15.17 -4.83 -16.37
C LEU A 162 -15.74 -3.61 -15.63
N VAL A 163 -14.88 -2.86 -14.95
CA VAL A 163 -15.25 -1.75 -14.06
C VAL A 163 -14.87 -0.41 -14.67
N GLY A 164 -15.85 0.51 -14.76
CA GLY A 164 -15.67 1.91 -15.12
C GLY A 164 -15.89 2.84 -13.94
N ASP A 165 -15.13 3.94 -13.88
CA ASP A 165 -15.26 5.01 -12.87
C ASP A 165 -16.15 6.13 -13.43
N ILE A 166 -17.32 6.37 -12.80
CA ILE A 166 -18.26 7.42 -13.25
C ILE A 166 -17.94 8.79 -12.63
N ASP A 167 -17.28 8.84 -11.49
CA ASP A 167 -16.99 10.08 -10.74
C ASP A 167 -16.13 11.08 -11.56
N ARG A 168 -15.29 10.55 -12.44
CA ARG A 168 -14.43 11.35 -13.34
C ARG A 168 -15.10 11.72 -14.67
N GLY A 169 -16.32 11.24 -14.92
CA GLY A 169 -17.05 11.42 -16.17
C GLY A 169 -16.58 10.49 -17.30
N GLY A 170 -17.40 10.37 -18.35
CA GLY A 170 -17.07 9.61 -19.54
C GLY A 170 -17.15 8.08 -19.40
N VAL A 171 -17.77 7.54 -18.37
CA VAL A 171 -17.81 6.09 -18.07
C VAL A 171 -18.35 5.25 -19.21
N PHE A 172 -19.40 5.74 -19.93
CA PHE A 172 -19.98 5.04 -21.08
C PHE A 172 -18.97 4.89 -22.22
N ALA A 173 -18.22 5.97 -22.52
CA ALA A 173 -17.17 5.92 -23.53
C ALA A 173 -16.02 5.01 -23.12
N GLN A 174 -15.64 5.00 -21.84
CA GLN A 174 -14.59 4.14 -21.31
C GLN A 174 -14.98 2.66 -21.44
N LEU A 175 -16.18 2.27 -21.00
CA LEU A 175 -16.67 0.89 -21.05
C LEU A 175 -16.84 0.43 -22.49
N LEU A 176 -17.57 1.16 -23.33
CA LEU A 176 -17.77 0.81 -24.76
C LEU A 176 -16.47 0.80 -25.52
N GLY A 177 -15.63 1.83 -25.34
CA GLY A 177 -14.32 1.92 -26.01
C GLY A 177 -13.40 0.77 -25.62
N THR A 178 -13.40 0.35 -24.35
CA THR A 178 -12.65 -0.82 -23.91
C THR A 178 -13.17 -2.09 -24.60
N LEU A 179 -14.48 -2.33 -24.62
CA LEU A 179 -15.07 -3.49 -25.30
C LEU A 179 -14.78 -3.53 -26.80
N MET A 180 -14.75 -2.36 -27.45
CA MET A 180 -14.43 -2.24 -28.88
C MET A 180 -12.96 -2.53 -29.21
N LEU A 181 -12.05 -2.34 -28.26
CA LEU A 181 -10.61 -2.60 -28.43
C LEU A 181 -10.22 -4.05 -28.12
N LEU A 182 -11.12 -4.82 -27.50
CA LEU A 182 -10.93 -6.25 -27.26
C LEU A 182 -11.18 -7.03 -28.55
N THR A 183 -10.52 -8.18 -28.69
CA THR A 183 -10.88 -9.18 -29.70
C THR A 183 -12.22 -9.83 -29.32
N ASP A 184 -12.89 -10.50 -30.30
CA ASP A 184 -14.16 -11.18 -30.01
C ASP A 184 -14.00 -12.24 -28.92
N GLU A 185 -12.89 -12.99 -28.91
CA GLU A 185 -12.59 -13.98 -27.87
C GLU A 185 -12.44 -13.34 -26.49
N GLU A 186 -11.73 -12.22 -26.38
CA GLU A 186 -11.56 -11.48 -25.13
C GLU A 186 -12.88 -10.83 -24.67
N LYS A 187 -13.66 -10.27 -25.61
CA LYS A 187 -14.97 -9.68 -25.32
C LYS A 187 -15.94 -10.73 -24.78
N ASN A 188 -15.91 -11.94 -25.29
CA ASN A 188 -16.76 -13.04 -24.82
C ASN A 188 -16.44 -13.46 -23.38
N ARG A 189 -15.24 -13.14 -22.85
CA ARG A 189 -14.91 -13.34 -21.43
C ARG A 189 -15.46 -12.26 -20.52
N VAL A 190 -15.87 -11.10 -21.05
CA VAL A 190 -16.49 -10.03 -20.27
C VAL A 190 -17.94 -10.38 -20.03
N CYS A 191 -18.24 -10.89 -18.85
CA CYS A 191 -19.56 -11.39 -18.45
C CYS A 191 -20.42 -10.33 -17.77
N GLY A 192 -19.83 -9.19 -17.36
CA GLY A 192 -20.57 -8.11 -16.71
C GLY A 192 -19.81 -6.80 -16.66
N LEU A 193 -20.56 -5.71 -16.64
CA LEU A 193 -20.04 -4.35 -16.48
C LEU A 193 -20.41 -3.82 -15.10
N ILE A 194 -19.51 -3.10 -14.46
CA ILE A 194 -19.75 -2.41 -13.19
C ILE A 194 -19.49 -0.92 -13.39
N ILE A 195 -20.49 -0.10 -13.08
CA ILE A 195 -20.34 1.35 -12.98
C ILE A 195 -20.05 1.66 -11.51
N ASN A 196 -18.83 2.10 -11.21
CA ASN A 196 -18.35 2.31 -9.84
C ASN A 196 -18.25 3.80 -9.50
N LYS A 197 -18.25 4.11 -8.20
CA LYS A 197 -18.16 5.45 -7.62
C LYS A 197 -19.33 6.36 -8.01
N PHE A 198 -20.51 5.80 -8.14
CA PHE A 198 -21.71 6.56 -8.50
C PHE A 198 -22.12 7.50 -7.36
N ARG A 199 -22.51 8.72 -7.74
CA ARG A 199 -23.12 9.72 -6.85
C ARG A 199 -24.40 10.24 -7.48
N GLY A 200 -25.47 10.28 -6.72
CA GLY A 200 -26.74 10.85 -7.16
C GLY A 200 -27.87 9.85 -7.27
N ASP A 201 -28.87 10.17 -8.07
CA ASP A 201 -30.08 9.36 -8.28
C ASP A 201 -29.89 8.37 -9.43
N LYS A 202 -29.91 7.07 -9.10
CA LYS A 202 -29.71 5.98 -10.08
C LYS A 202 -30.81 5.98 -11.17
N THR A 203 -32.01 6.44 -10.89
CA THR A 203 -33.12 6.45 -11.88
C THR A 203 -32.80 7.33 -13.09
N ILE A 204 -31.96 8.37 -12.92
CA ILE A 204 -31.47 9.21 -14.01
C ILE A 204 -30.47 8.43 -14.89
N LEU A 205 -29.75 7.47 -14.31
CA LEU A 205 -28.76 6.66 -15.02
C LEU A 205 -29.38 5.48 -15.79
N ASP A 206 -30.53 4.97 -15.35
CA ASP A 206 -31.16 3.75 -15.89
C ASP A 206 -31.33 3.76 -17.43
N PRO A 207 -31.78 4.84 -18.09
CA PRO A 207 -31.82 4.87 -19.57
C PRO A 207 -30.43 4.73 -20.22
N GLY A 208 -29.41 5.28 -19.56
CA GLY A 208 -28.03 5.16 -20.03
C GLY A 208 -27.48 3.73 -19.86
N ILE A 209 -27.87 3.02 -18.81
CA ILE A 209 -27.53 1.61 -18.59
C ILE A 209 -28.07 0.77 -19.74
N GLN A 210 -29.36 0.92 -20.07
CA GLN A 210 -29.98 0.22 -21.20
C GLN A 210 -29.22 0.47 -22.52
N MET A 211 -28.89 1.74 -22.82
CA MET A 211 -28.10 2.07 -24.02
C MET A 211 -26.69 1.44 -24.00
N LEU A 212 -26.08 1.33 -22.83
CA LEU A 212 -24.77 0.70 -22.66
C LEU A 212 -24.83 -0.80 -22.95
N GLU A 213 -25.82 -1.49 -22.41
CA GLU A 213 -26.07 -2.92 -22.65
C GLU A 213 -26.37 -3.23 -24.11
N GLU A 214 -27.27 -2.45 -24.73
CA GLU A 214 -27.63 -2.60 -26.16
C GLU A 214 -26.43 -2.44 -27.08
N ARG A 215 -25.55 -1.46 -26.80
CA ARG A 215 -24.36 -1.18 -27.63
C ARG A 215 -23.17 -2.10 -27.33
N GLY A 216 -22.99 -2.42 -26.05
CA GLY A 216 -21.87 -3.24 -25.59
C GLY A 216 -22.10 -4.74 -25.78
N GLY A 217 -23.36 -5.19 -25.76
CA GLY A 217 -23.73 -6.60 -25.77
C GLY A 217 -23.32 -7.34 -24.48
N VAL A 218 -23.11 -6.61 -23.39
CA VAL A 218 -22.71 -7.14 -22.07
C VAL A 218 -23.59 -6.51 -21.01
N PRO A 219 -24.18 -7.29 -20.06
CA PRO A 219 -25.07 -6.76 -19.03
C PRO A 219 -24.32 -5.90 -18.03
N VAL A 220 -25.01 -4.91 -17.45
CA VAL A 220 -24.52 -4.14 -16.29
C VAL A 220 -24.89 -4.88 -15.02
N THR A 221 -23.92 -5.52 -14.38
CA THR A 221 -24.11 -6.30 -13.16
C THR A 221 -24.17 -5.46 -11.89
N GLY A 222 -23.93 -4.16 -11.98
CA GLY A 222 -24.09 -3.28 -10.82
C GLY A 222 -23.71 -1.83 -11.05
N VAL A 223 -24.33 -0.97 -10.24
CA VAL A 223 -23.99 0.44 -10.11
C VAL A 223 -23.62 0.68 -8.64
N VAL A 224 -22.33 0.69 -8.36
CA VAL A 224 -21.80 0.78 -7.01
C VAL A 224 -21.64 2.23 -6.61
N PRO A 225 -22.20 2.69 -5.49
CA PRO A 225 -22.07 4.05 -5.03
C PRO A 225 -20.62 4.40 -4.66
N TYR A 226 -20.32 5.68 -4.62
CA TYR A 226 -19.06 6.14 -4.02
C TYR A 226 -19.04 5.77 -2.53
N MET A 227 -18.06 5.01 -2.13
CA MET A 227 -17.87 4.56 -0.76
C MET A 227 -16.71 5.31 -0.12
N ASP A 228 -16.96 5.96 0.99
CA ASP A 228 -15.86 6.45 1.87
C ASP A 228 -15.45 5.30 2.80
N VAL A 229 -14.69 4.36 2.25
CA VAL A 229 -14.14 3.22 3.00
C VAL A 229 -12.70 3.55 3.34
N GLN A 230 -12.39 3.55 4.63
CA GLN A 230 -11.06 3.83 5.14
C GLN A 230 -10.23 2.53 5.21
N LEU A 231 -9.84 2.03 4.06
CA LEU A 231 -8.93 0.90 3.89
C LEU A 231 -7.61 1.37 3.30
N GLU A 232 -6.64 0.48 3.28
CA GLU A 232 -5.29 0.79 2.79
C GLU A 232 -5.29 1.03 1.27
N ASP A 233 -4.68 2.12 0.85
CA ASP A 233 -4.50 2.45 -0.57
C ASP A 233 -3.36 1.64 -1.18
N GLU A 234 -3.53 1.26 -2.45
CA GLU A 234 -2.55 0.47 -3.20
C GLU A 234 -1.29 1.28 -3.53
N ASP A 235 -1.44 2.57 -3.87
CA ASP A 235 -0.37 3.37 -4.48
C ASP A 235 -0.23 4.75 -3.83
N SER A 236 0.98 5.30 -3.94
CA SER A 236 1.33 6.68 -3.56
C SER A 236 0.65 7.77 -4.40
N LEU A 237 -0.14 7.40 -5.42
CA LEU A 237 -0.98 8.30 -6.24
C LEU A 237 -2.40 8.48 -5.69
N THR A 238 -2.64 8.09 -4.45
CA THR A 238 -3.97 8.18 -3.80
C THR A 238 -4.41 9.64 -3.60
N GLU A 239 -5.72 9.89 -3.77
CA GLU A 239 -6.37 11.18 -3.45
C GLU A 239 -6.40 11.47 -1.94
N ARG A 240 -6.05 10.49 -1.11
CA ARG A 240 -5.95 10.60 0.35
C ARG A 240 -5.01 11.71 0.81
N PHE A 241 -3.93 11.94 0.06
CA PHE A 241 -2.97 12.99 0.38
C PHE A 241 -3.54 14.41 0.28
N ASP A 242 -4.70 14.58 -0.36
CA ASP A 242 -5.35 15.87 -0.56
C ASP A 242 -6.49 16.12 0.45
N LYS A 243 -6.83 15.12 1.29
CA LYS A 243 -7.87 15.27 2.32
C LYS A 243 -7.40 16.26 3.40
N LYS A 244 -8.24 17.24 3.70
CA LYS A 244 -8.07 18.18 4.82
C LYS A 244 -9.13 17.84 5.86
N THR A 245 -8.70 17.48 7.05
CA THR A 245 -9.55 17.39 8.25
C THR A 245 -9.10 18.47 9.24
N ASP A 246 -9.99 18.99 10.05
CA ASP A 246 -9.69 20.02 11.04
C ASP A 246 -9.66 19.39 12.44
N GLY A 247 -8.69 18.51 12.68
CA GLY A 247 -8.44 17.94 14.01
C GLY A 247 -7.69 18.90 14.93
N LEU A 248 -7.76 18.67 16.22
CA LEU A 248 -7.08 19.45 17.26
C LEU A 248 -5.57 19.16 17.32
N ILE A 249 -5.18 17.96 16.86
CA ILE A 249 -3.78 17.49 16.80
C ILE A 249 -3.37 17.42 15.33
N ASP A 250 -2.30 18.11 14.98
CA ASP A 250 -1.79 18.25 13.61
C ASP A 250 -0.52 17.42 13.39
N ILE A 251 -0.64 16.32 12.66
CA ILE A 251 0.46 15.43 12.26
C ILE A 251 0.89 15.75 10.83
N ALA A 252 2.15 16.12 10.63
CA ALA A 252 2.72 16.30 9.29
C ALA A 252 3.58 15.08 8.90
N VAL A 253 3.26 14.45 7.77
CA VAL A 253 4.04 13.38 7.15
C VAL A 253 4.73 13.94 5.91
N ILE A 254 6.04 13.84 5.82
CA ILE A 254 6.78 14.34 4.65
C ILE A 254 6.49 13.45 3.44
N ARG A 255 5.92 14.03 2.39
CA ARG A 255 5.60 13.33 1.13
C ARG A 255 6.76 13.46 0.16
N TYR A 256 7.68 12.50 0.20
CA TYR A 256 8.77 12.42 -0.78
C TYR A 256 8.27 11.99 -2.17
N PRO A 257 9.04 12.23 -3.24
CA PRO A 257 8.78 11.68 -4.56
C PRO A 257 8.71 10.15 -4.59
N ARG A 258 9.46 9.48 -3.70
CA ARG A 258 9.53 8.01 -3.59
C ARG A 258 9.07 7.50 -2.22
N ILE A 259 8.08 8.17 -1.64
CA ILE A 259 7.45 7.72 -0.38
C ILE A 259 7.00 6.26 -0.50
N SER A 260 7.29 5.47 0.53
CA SER A 260 6.89 4.07 0.60
C SER A 260 6.33 3.73 1.98
N ASN A 261 5.44 2.73 2.02
CA ASN A 261 4.84 2.21 3.26
C ASN A 261 4.18 3.30 4.13
N PHE A 262 3.55 4.27 3.50
CA PHE A 262 2.83 5.37 4.19
C PHE A 262 1.61 4.87 4.98
N THR A 263 1.23 3.60 4.84
CA THR A 263 0.21 2.94 5.65
C THR A 263 0.54 2.91 7.15
N ASP A 264 1.79 3.13 7.54
CA ASP A 264 2.21 3.27 8.95
C ASP A 264 1.46 4.36 9.72
N PHE A 265 0.87 5.34 9.01
CA PHE A 265 0.16 6.46 9.63
C PHE A 265 -1.36 6.31 9.65
N ASN A 266 -1.89 5.21 9.09
CA ASN A 266 -3.33 4.97 8.99
C ASN A 266 -4.02 4.91 10.35
N VAL A 267 -3.33 4.45 11.37
CA VAL A 267 -3.86 4.37 12.74
C VAL A 267 -4.22 5.76 13.29
N PHE A 268 -3.43 6.78 12.96
CA PHE A 268 -3.68 8.16 13.40
C PHE A 268 -4.87 8.80 12.69
N GLU A 269 -5.10 8.43 11.42
CA GLU A 269 -6.22 8.98 10.63
C GLU A 269 -7.60 8.51 11.10
N GLN A 270 -7.64 7.52 12.00
CA GLN A 270 -8.88 7.02 12.60
C GLN A 270 -9.29 7.77 13.87
N MET A 271 -8.39 8.55 14.42
CA MET A 271 -8.61 9.32 15.62
C MET A 271 -9.30 10.64 15.24
N SER A 272 -10.51 10.87 15.76
CA SER A 272 -11.35 12.05 15.38
C SER A 272 -10.68 13.38 15.68
N GLU A 273 -9.82 13.42 16.69
CA GLU A 273 -9.10 14.60 17.13
C GLU A 273 -7.82 14.85 16.34
N VAL A 274 -7.40 13.92 15.47
CA VAL A 274 -6.13 13.98 14.76
C VAL A 274 -6.34 14.31 13.29
N THR A 275 -5.55 15.24 12.79
CA THR A 275 -5.38 15.50 11.36
C THR A 275 -4.02 14.98 10.90
N VAL A 276 -4.00 14.09 9.92
CA VAL A 276 -2.76 13.68 9.24
C VAL A 276 -2.67 14.41 7.91
N ARG A 277 -1.61 15.18 7.72
CA ARG A 277 -1.33 15.92 6.48
C ARG A 277 -0.05 15.43 5.82
N TYR A 278 -0.14 15.14 4.53
CA TYR A 278 1.03 14.83 3.71
C TYR A 278 1.56 16.11 3.07
N VAL A 279 2.81 16.45 3.35
CA VAL A 279 3.39 17.76 3.03
C VAL A 279 4.61 17.61 2.11
N SER A 280 4.65 18.41 1.06
CA SER A 280 5.71 18.40 0.04
C SER A 280 6.48 19.72 -0.04
N THR A 281 6.01 20.76 0.66
CA THR A 281 6.61 22.09 0.66
C THR A 281 6.72 22.65 2.07
N VAL A 282 7.65 23.60 2.28
CA VAL A 282 7.81 24.28 3.56
C VAL A 282 6.52 25.03 3.96
N ASN A 283 5.80 25.59 2.98
CA ASN A 283 4.55 26.30 3.25
C ASN A 283 3.45 25.37 3.76
N GLU A 284 3.40 24.13 3.25
CA GLU A 284 2.46 23.12 3.72
C GLU A 284 2.84 22.57 5.10
N LEU A 285 4.13 22.56 5.45
CA LEU A 285 4.60 22.04 6.73
C LEU A 285 4.00 22.83 7.91
N ARG A 286 3.92 24.16 7.84
CA ARG A 286 3.35 25.03 8.88
C ARG A 286 3.99 24.81 10.27
N HIS A 287 3.15 24.65 11.31
CA HIS A 287 3.54 24.37 12.69
C HIS A 287 2.80 23.11 13.19
N PRO A 288 3.19 21.92 12.76
CA PRO A 288 2.56 20.68 13.23
C PRO A 288 2.94 20.39 14.69
N ASP A 289 2.20 19.47 15.31
CA ASP A 289 2.50 18.98 16.65
C ASP A 289 3.58 17.87 16.65
N ILE A 290 3.72 17.15 15.53
CA ILE A 290 4.76 16.16 15.25
C ILE A 290 5.04 16.08 13.76
N VAL A 291 6.29 15.77 13.39
CA VAL A 291 6.67 15.49 12.00
C VAL A 291 7.10 14.02 11.87
N PHE A 292 6.53 13.33 10.90
CA PHE A 292 6.99 12.01 10.49
C PHE A 292 7.79 12.06 9.18
N LEU A 293 8.92 11.37 9.16
CA LEU A 293 9.70 11.05 7.98
C LEU A 293 9.42 9.58 7.63
N PRO A 294 8.58 9.29 6.62
CA PRO A 294 8.18 7.92 6.27
C PRO A 294 9.30 7.13 5.59
N GLY A 295 9.00 5.90 5.22
CA GLY A 295 9.87 5.10 4.36
C GLY A 295 10.07 5.74 2.98
N SER A 296 11.21 5.44 2.36
CA SER A 296 11.55 5.86 1.01
C SER A 296 12.10 4.69 0.20
N LYS A 297 11.80 4.66 -1.10
CA LYS A 297 12.42 3.71 -2.03
C LYS A 297 13.76 4.21 -2.58
N ASN A 298 14.05 5.48 -2.43
CA ASN A 298 15.31 6.11 -2.78
C ASN A 298 15.68 7.14 -1.70
N THR A 299 16.28 6.67 -0.63
CA THR A 299 16.58 7.47 0.58
C THR A 299 17.48 8.65 0.29
N MET A 300 18.56 8.43 -0.49
CA MET A 300 19.50 9.49 -0.84
C MET A 300 18.87 10.53 -1.77
N GLY A 301 18.14 10.08 -2.79
CA GLY A 301 17.46 10.97 -3.73
C GLY A 301 16.37 11.82 -3.06
N ASP A 302 15.58 11.23 -2.16
CA ASP A 302 14.52 11.92 -1.43
C ASP A 302 15.09 12.90 -0.37
N LEU A 303 16.20 12.56 0.29
CA LEU A 303 16.89 13.50 1.18
C LEU A 303 17.47 14.70 0.39
N LEU A 304 18.07 14.45 -0.78
CA LEU A 304 18.55 15.53 -1.65
C LEU A 304 17.39 16.44 -2.08
N TRP A 305 16.24 15.86 -2.44
CA TRP A 305 15.03 16.61 -2.76
C TRP A 305 14.56 17.47 -1.58
N MET A 306 14.55 16.95 -0.34
CA MET A 306 14.23 17.75 0.86
C MET A 306 15.19 18.93 1.07
N ARG A 307 16.49 18.77 0.77
CA ARG A 307 17.48 19.84 0.83
C ARG A 307 17.19 20.94 -0.17
N GLN A 308 16.90 20.55 -1.41
CA GLN A 308 16.67 21.48 -2.52
C GLN A 308 15.41 22.33 -2.34
N ASN A 309 14.37 21.80 -1.70
CA ASN A 309 13.13 22.53 -1.45
C ASN A 309 13.03 23.18 -0.06
N GLY A 310 14.07 23.04 0.78
CA GLY A 310 14.16 23.65 2.10
C GLY A 310 13.47 22.90 3.22
N LEU A 311 12.81 21.76 2.95
CA LEU A 311 12.12 20.96 3.98
C LEU A 311 13.08 20.40 5.03
N GLU A 312 14.30 19.97 4.64
CA GLU A 312 15.31 19.49 5.59
C GLU A 312 15.60 20.56 6.67
N ALA A 313 15.89 21.80 6.25
CA ALA A 313 16.19 22.89 7.18
C ALA A 313 14.99 23.23 8.09
N ALA A 314 13.78 23.20 7.53
CA ALA A 314 12.55 23.44 8.28
C ALA A 314 12.30 22.35 9.35
N VAL A 315 12.46 21.07 8.99
CA VAL A 315 12.32 19.94 9.93
C VAL A 315 13.40 19.99 11.01
N LYS A 316 14.66 20.28 10.65
CA LYS A 316 15.76 20.48 11.64
C LYS A 316 15.45 21.59 12.64
N LYS A 317 14.84 22.68 12.19
CA LYS A 317 14.41 23.75 13.08
C LYS A 317 13.29 23.28 14.01
N LEU A 318 12.27 22.62 13.48
CA LEU A 318 11.13 22.12 14.26
C LEU A 318 11.55 21.05 15.28
N SER A 319 12.55 20.23 15.00
CA SER A 319 13.03 19.17 15.92
C SER A 319 13.55 19.73 17.27
N CYS A 320 13.86 21.03 17.35
CA CYS A 320 14.19 21.69 18.62
C CYS A 320 12.96 21.90 19.53
N GLU A 321 11.73 21.86 19.00
CA GLU A 321 10.51 22.28 19.69
C GLU A 321 9.45 21.16 19.76
N ILE A 322 9.39 20.30 18.73
CA ILE A 322 8.39 19.23 18.58
C ILE A 322 9.04 17.90 18.25
N PRO A 323 8.35 16.77 18.49
CA PRO A 323 8.84 15.46 18.09
C PRO A 323 9.00 15.33 16.56
N VAL A 324 10.08 14.63 16.16
CA VAL A 324 10.33 14.20 14.79
C VAL A 324 10.59 12.69 14.82
N PHE A 325 9.84 11.91 14.06
CA PHE A 325 9.97 10.46 14.05
C PHE A 325 10.25 9.95 12.62
N GLY A 326 11.38 9.27 12.42
CA GLY A 326 11.75 8.65 11.15
C GLY A 326 11.45 7.15 11.11
N ILE A 327 10.85 6.67 10.01
CA ILE A 327 10.62 5.23 9.78
C ILE A 327 11.44 4.79 8.57
N CYS A 328 12.20 3.71 8.71
CA CYS A 328 12.97 3.06 7.65
C CYS A 328 13.88 4.07 6.88
N GLY A 329 13.54 4.47 5.66
CA GLY A 329 14.27 5.50 4.91
C GLY A 329 14.32 6.84 5.66
N GLY A 330 13.22 7.27 6.27
CA GLY A 330 13.18 8.48 7.10
C GLY A 330 14.11 8.38 8.32
N TYR A 331 14.20 7.21 8.95
CA TYR A 331 15.15 6.96 10.04
C TYR A 331 16.59 7.09 9.54
N GLN A 332 16.92 6.52 8.38
CA GLN A 332 18.24 6.64 7.76
C GLN A 332 18.59 8.10 7.45
N MET A 333 17.64 8.90 6.96
CA MET A 333 17.83 10.33 6.67
C MET A 333 18.15 11.14 7.92
N LEU A 334 17.60 10.79 9.08
CA LEU A 334 17.87 11.45 10.36
C LEU A 334 19.30 11.26 10.86
N GLY A 335 20.01 10.22 10.37
CA GLY A 335 21.38 9.89 10.76
C GLY A 335 22.42 10.93 10.40
N ALA A 336 23.67 10.66 10.79
CA ALA A 336 24.82 11.50 10.48
C ALA A 336 25.25 11.33 9.02
N SER A 337 25.23 10.09 8.48
CA SER A 337 25.63 9.81 7.10
C SER A 337 24.89 8.64 6.47
N ILE A 338 24.84 8.65 5.12
CA ILE A 338 24.37 7.56 4.29
C ILE A 338 25.44 7.28 3.24
N ALA A 339 25.97 6.05 3.22
CA ALA A 339 26.93 5.59 2.22
C ALA A 339 26.28 4.52 1.32
N ASP A 340 26.50 4.63 0.03
CA ASP A 340 26.02 3.69 -0.99
C ASP A 340 27.20 3.24 -1.88
N PRO A 341 28.11 2.43 -1.33
CA PRO A 341 29.32 2.01 -2.06
C PRO A 341 29.00 1.10 -3.26
N ASP A 342 27.89 0.38 -3.21
CA ASP A 342 27.51 -0.59 -4.24
C ASP A 342 26.56 -0.01 -5.29
N GLY A 343 26.16 1.27 -5.18
CA GLY A 343 25.22 1.92 -6.11
C GLY A 343 23.82 1.29 -6.08
N VAL A 344 23.35 0.95 -4.89
CA VAL A 344 22.01 0.37 -4.69
C VAL A 344 20.90 1.39 -5.01
N GLU A 345 21.17 2.66 -4.69
CA GLU A 345 20.30 3.82 -4.99
C GLU A 345 21.03 4.79 -5.95
N GLU A 346 21.66 5.83 -5.40
CA GLU A 346 22.34 6.89 -6.17
C GLU A 346 23.88 6.68 -6.25
N GLY A 347 24.41 5.81 -5.41
CA GLY A 347 25.85 5.60 -5.24
C GLY A 347 26.55 6.72 -4.43
N GLY A 348 27.74 6.42 -3.93
CA GLY A 348 28.58 7.38 -3.24
C GLY A 348 28.25 7.60 -1.76
N PHE A 349 28.36 8.85 -1.31
CA PHE A 349 28.24 9.23 0.10
C PHE A 349 27.44 10.54 0.23
N MET A 350 26.56 10.59 1.23
CA MET A 350 25.79 11.79 1.57
C MET A 350 25.76 12.00 3.08
N ARG A 351 25.90 13.25 3.53
CA ARG A 351 25.56 13.60 4.91
C ARG A 351 24.07 13.46 5.14
N GLY A 352 23.69 12.85 6.26
CA GLY A 352 22.32 12.82 6.73
C GLY A 352 21.86 14.16 7.31
N MET A 353 20.74 14.14 8.03
CA MET A 353 20.24 15.32 8.74
C MET A 353 21.00 15.60 10.04
N GLU A 354 21.86 14.71 10.49
CA GLU A 354 22.70 14.84 11.70
C GLU A 354 21.86 15.06 12.98
N LEU A 355 20.68 14.45 13.03
CA LEU A 355 19.76 14.54 14.19
C LEU A 355 19.81 13.27 15.07
N LEU A 356 20.23 12.14 14.51
CA LEU A 356 20.50 10.90 15.26
C LEU A 356 21.97 10.48 15.09
N PRO A 357 22.60 9.91 16.12
CA PRO A 357 24.01 9.53 16.09
C PRO A 357 24.24 8.18 15.39
N ILE A 358 23.74 8.01 14.17
CA ILE A 358 23.86 6.79 13.38
C ILE A 358 24.46 7.06 11.99
N ASP A 359 25.23 6.11 11.51
CA ASP A 359 25.69 6.03 10.13
C ASP A 359 25.03 4.85 9.44
N THR A 360 24.54 5.05 8.21
CA THR A 360 23.88 4.02 7.40
C THR A 360 24.75 3.65 6.20
N VAL A 361 24.90 2.35 5.94
CA VAL A 361 25.54 1.82 4.73
C VAL A 361 24.50 1.01 3.96
N LEU A 362 24.15 1.46 2.75
CA LEU A 362 23.29 0.71 1.84
C LEU A 362 24.06 -0.50 1.28
N LYS A 363 23.39 -1.65 1.21
CA LYS A 363 23.97 -2.91 0.73
C LYS A 363 22.99 -3.59 -0.21
N ASP A 364 23.51 -4.40 -1.11
CA ASP A 364 22.70 -5.18 -2.06
C ASP A 364 21.85 -6.28 -1.37
N SER A 365 22.14 -6.59 -0.11
CA SER A 365 21.33 -7.52 0.69
C SER A 365 20.16 -6.83 1.35
N LYS A 366 18.92 -7.26 1.05
CA LYS A 366 17.68 -6.72 1.62
C LYS A 366 17.28 -7.46 2.90
N THR A 367 17.14 -6.72 4.00
CA THR A 367 16.51 -7.23 5.23
C THR A 367 15.00 -7.34 5.01
N ARG A 368 14.42 -8.49 5.37
CA ARG A 368 12.98 -8.77 5.27
C ARG A 368 12.61 -9.70 6.40
N LEU A 369 11.91 -9.19 7.37
CA LEU A 369 11.53 -10.02 8.50
C LEU A 369 10.26 -9.47 9.16
N GLN A 370 9.39 -10.37 9.64
CA GLN A 370 8.34 -10.04 10.59
C GLN A 370 8.96 -9.89 11.97
N THR A 371 8.58 -8.86 12.70
CA THR A 371 9.10 -8.60 14.04
C THR A 371 7.99 -8.22 14.99
N SER A 372 8.10 -8.64 16.23
CA SER A 372 7.18 -8.29 17.30
C SER A 372 7.92 -8.27 18.63
N GLY A 373 7.46 -7.49 19.58
CA GLY A 373 8.09 -7.40 20.88
C GLY A 373 7.63 -6.16 21.64
N GLU A 374 8.48 -5.72 22.54
CA GLU A 374 8.32 -4.47 23.28
C GLU A 374 9.34 -3.45 22.77
N ILE A 375 8.92 -2.19 22.69
CA ILE A 375 9.84 -1.08 22.41
C ILE A 375 10.83 -0.98 23.58
N ALA A 376 12.12 -1.06 23.25
CA ALA A 376 13.21 -0.91 24.20
C ALA A 376 13.17 0.47 24.89
N HIS A 377 14.07 0.71 25.83
CA HIS A 377 14.13 2.00 26.51
C HIS A 377 14.32 3.17 25.53
N VAL A 378 13.44 4.15 25.62
CA VAL A 378 13.43 5.38 24.82
C VAL A 378 13.52 6.58 25.75
N ASP A 379 14.48 7.45 25.50
CA ASP A 379 14.63 8.72 26.21
C ASP A 379 13.85 9.86 25.52
N GLY A 380 13.70 11.00 26.21
CA GLY A 380 13.09 12.21 25.65
C GLY A 380 11.59 12.30 25.89
N VAL A 381 10.93 13.18 25.13
CA VAL A 381 9.51 13.53 25.36
C VAL A 381 8.54 12.38 25.10
N LEU A 382 8.94 11.41 24.27
CA LEU A 382 8.17 10.20 23.98
C LEU A 382 8.68 8.98 24.80
N SER A 383 9.28 9.18 25.97
CA SER A 383 9.81 8.09 26.82
C SER A 383 8.76 7.06 27.22
N ARG A 384 7.46 7.42 27.23
CA ARG A 384 6.35 6.49 27.46
C ARG A 384 6.20 5.43 26.34
N LEU A 385 6.92 5.56 25.20
CA LEU A 385 7.00 4.48 24.19
C LEU A 385 7.72 3.24 24.73
N SER A 386 8.58 3.38 25.74
CA SER A 386 9.28 2.28 26.37
C SER A 386 8.29 1.24 26.93
N GLY A 387 8.46 -0.03 26.54
CA GLY A 387 7.59 -1.11 26.95
C GLY A 387 6.28 -1.26 26.17
N CYS A 388 5.96 -0.34 25.25
CA CYS A 388 4.81 -0.54 24.35
C CYS A 388 5.04 -1.75 23.45
N HIS A 389 4.00 -2.58 23.31
CA HIS A 389 4.05 -3.73 22.40
C HIS A 389 3.92 -3.27 20.96
N PHE A 390 4.65 -3.92 20.07
CA PHE A 390 4.52 -3.73 18.63
C PHE A 390 4.44 -5.05 17.88
N LEU A 391 3.76 -5.01 16.76
CA LEU A 391 3.72 -6.05 15.73
C LEU A 391 3.98 -5.36 14.39
N GLY A 392 5.06 -5.73 13.72
CA GLY A 392 5.47 -5.05 12.52
C GLY A 392 6.42 -5.87 11.66
N TYR A 393 7.07 -5.22 10.71
CA TYR A 393 8.03 -5.87 9.82
C TYR A 393 9.15 -4.89 9.43
N GLU A 394 10.30 -5.45 9.10
CA GLU A 394 11.42 -4.69 8.53
C GLU A 394 11.60 -5.04 7.06
N ILE A 395 11.83 -3.99 6.26
CA ILE A 395 12.07 -4.10 4.83
C ILE A 395 13.00 -2.98 4.34
N HIS A 396 14.31 -3.20 4.36
CA HIS A 396 15.28 -2.18 4.02
C HIS A 396 16.56 -2.75 3.40
N MET A 397 17.31 -1.92 2.66
CA MET A 397 18.60 -2.27 2.05
C MET A 397 19.79 -1.78 2.89
N GLY A 398 19.58 -0.85 3.82
CA GLY A 398 20.62 -0.27 4.65
C GLY A 398 20.87 -1.03 5.94
N LYS A 399 22.09 -0.91 6.45
CA LYS A 399 22.45 -1.25 7.82
C LYS A 399 22.95 -0.01 8.51
N SER A 400 22.33 0.34 9.64
CA SER A 400 22.75 1.44 10.49
C SER A 400 23.57 0.95 11.68
N ALA A 401 24.49 1.78 12.13
CA ALA A 401 25.27 1.59 13.35
C ALA A 401 25.47 2.94 14.03
N TYR A 402 25.78 2.95 15.31
CA TYR A 402 26.17 4.19 15.96
C TYR A 402 27.41 4.80 15.30
N SER A 403 27.43 6.12 15.13
CA SER A 403 28.57 6.84 14.54
C SER A 403 29.80 6.74 15.45
N ALA A 404 30.96 6.54 14.86
CA ALA A 404 32.23 6.44 15.61
C ALA A 404 32.50 7.65 16.52
N ALA A 405 32.02 8.84 16.15
CA ALA A 405 32.10 10.04 16.99
C ALA A 405 31.27 9.95 18.29
N SER A 406 30.28 9.04 18.38
CA SER A 406 29.47 8.82 19.58
C SER A 406 30.09 7.78 20.53
N ASP A 407 31.03 6.94 20.05
CA ASP A 407 31.72 5.92 20.85
C ASP A 407 32.76 6.55 21.82
N GLU A 408 33.27 7.74 21.52
CA GLU A 408 34.25 8.45 22.41
C GLU A 408 33.64 8.93 23.74
N GLN A 409 32.30 8.94 23.89
CA GLN A 409 31.62 9.35 25.13
C GLN A 409 31.25 8.18 26.05
N GLY A 410 31.68 6.95 25.76
CA GLY A 410 31.62 5.81 26.71
C GLY A 410 30.25 5.24 27.06
N ALA A 411 29.18 5.64 26.34
CA ALA A 411 27.81 5.27 26.67
C ALA A 411 27.26 4.02 25.92
N CYS A 412 28.06 3.33 25.13
CA CYS A 412 27.49 2.49 24.03
C CYS A 412 27.85 1.00 24.01
N ALA A 413 28.58 0.44 24.99
CA ALA A 413 29.01 -0.97 24.88
C ALA A 413 27.88 -2.00 24.92
N ASP A 414 26.76 -1.69 25.57
CA ASP A 414 25.63 -2.64 25.73
C ASP A 414 24.47 -2.44 24.72
N ARG A 415 24.51 -1.38 23.89
CA ARG A 415 23.37 -0.98 23.03
C ARG A 415 23.37 -1.58 21.62
N LYS A 416 24.27 -2.48 21.28
CA LYS A 416 24.36 -3.04 19.88
C LYS A 416 23.12 -3.78 19.40
N ASN A 417 22.25 -4.24 20.31
CA ASN A 417 21.01 -4.94 19.94
C ASN A 417 19.76 -4.02 19.86
N GLU A 418 19.88 -2.73 20.22
CA GLU A 418 18.77 -1.79 20.29
C GLU A 418 18.51 -1.04 18.97
N LEU A 419 19.39 -1.17 17.97
CA LEU A 419 19.30 -0.46 16.69
C LEU A 419 18.05 -0.83 15.84
N ASN A 420 17.41 -1.95 16.14
CA ASN A 420 16.25 -2.43 15.39
C ASN A 420 14.91 -1.96 15.95
N ASN A 421 14.89 -1.42 17.17
CA ASN A 421 13.69 -0.86 17.81
C ASN A 421 13.59 0.66 17.55
N VAL A 422 13.35 1.44 18.58
CA VAL A 422 13.32 2.90 18.51
C VAL A 422 14.60 3.48 19.08
N ILE A 423 15.28 4.34 18.33
CA ILE A 423 16.42 5.14 18.78
C ILE A 423 15.99 6.57 19.01
N SER A 424 16.56 7.22 19.99
CA SER A 424 16.29 8.61 20.36
C SER A 424 17.58 9.40 20.48
N ASP A 425 17.50 10.73 20.21
CA ASP A 425 18.56 11.71 20.54
C ASP A 425 18.52 12.12 22.02
N GLY A 426 17.62 11.53 22.81
CA GLY A 426 17.36 11.90 24.21
C GLY A 426 16.49 13.15 24.38
N ARG A 427 15.93 13.72 23.32
CA ARG A 427 15.07 14.91 23.34
C ARG A 427 13.79 14.70 22.53
N ASN A 428 13.81 15.08 21.26
CA ASN A 428 12.64 15.13 20.39
C ASN A 428 12.77 14.25 19.13
N VAL A 429 13.93 13.69 18.82
CA VAL A 429 14.13 12.97 17.56
C VAL A 429 14.18 11.47 17.79
N TYR A 430 13.40 10.74 17.01
CA TYR A 430 13.19 9.29 17.13
C TYR A 430 13.32 8.62 15.77
N GLY A 431 13.72 7.36 15.76
CA GLY A 431 13.80 6.60 14.53
C GLY A 431 13.69 5.10 14.75
N SER A 432 13.11 4.39 13.77
CA SER A 432 12.94 2.94 13.77
C SER A 432 12.99 2.38 12.35
N TYR A 433 13.43 1.12 12.21
CA TYR A 433 13.27 0.37 10.96
C TYR A 433 11.90 -0.30 10.83
N ILE A 434 11.14 -0.38 11.92
CA ILE A 434 9.93 -1.18 12.01
C ILE A 434 8.76 -0.45 11.37
N HIS A 435 8.24 -1.02 10.29
CA HIS A 435 6.94 -0.65 9.72
C HIS A 435 5.81 -1.30 10.52
N GLY A 436 4.67 -0.61 10.66
CA GLY A 436 3.54 -1.07 11.47
C GLY A 436 3.75 -0.92 12.98
N ILE A 437 4.81 -0.24 13.42
CA ILE A 437 5.11 -0.03 14.86
C ILE A 437 3.94 0.63 15.62
N PHE A 438 3.08 1.36 14.92
CA PHE A 438 1.91 2.04 15.48
C PHE A 438 0.61 1.22 15.35
N ASP A 439 0.60 0.08 14.64
CA ASP A 439 -0.62 -0.68 14.32
C ASP A 439 -1.28 -1.33 15.55
N THR A 440 -0.53 -1.54 16.64
CA THR A 440 -1.06 -2.02 17.91
C THR A 440 -1.88 -0.96 18.68
N ALA A 441 -1.88 0.27 18.24
CA ALA A 441 -2.46 1.45 18.83
C ALA A 441 -1.79 1.94 20.14
N GLU A 442 -1.02 1.12 20.87
CA GLU A 442 -0.33 1.57 22.11
C GLU A 442 0.66 2.69 21.83
N ALA A 443 1.59 2.49 20.87
CA ALA A 443 2.59 3.50 20.52
C ALA A 443 1.97 4.75 19.90
N ALA A 444 0.92 4.58 19.08
CA ALA A 444 0.17 5.71 18.52
C ALA A 444 -0.50 6.53 19.61
N ARG A 445 -1.09 5.85 20.61
CA ARG A 445 -1.73 6.50 21.75
C ARG A 445 -0.74 7.32 22.58
N VAL A 446 0.44 6.78 22.87
CA VAL A 446 1.49 7.54 23.60
C VAL A 446 1.83 8.85 22.91
N ILE A 447 1.93 8.86 21.58
CA ILE A 447 2.21 10.07 20.82
C ILE A 447 1.06 11.09 20.93
N VAL A 448 -0.17 10.61 20.74
CA VAL A 448 -1.36 11.46 20.80
C VAL A 448 -1.57 12.01 22.21
N ASP A 449 -1.42 11.20 23.26
CA ASP A 449 -1.54 11.63 24.65
C ASP A 449 -0.49 12.66 25.02
N TYR A 450 0.77 12.48 24.59
CA TYR A 450 1.81 13.50 24.82
C TYR A 450 1.43 14.86 24.21
N ILE A 451 0.91 14.84 22.98
CA ILE A 451 0.50 16.10 22.32
C ILE A 451 -0.73 16.69 22.99
N ALA A 452 -1.70 15.87 23.35
CA ALA A 452 -2.91 16.28 24.06
C ALA A 452 -2.60 16.90 25.42
N ASP A 453 -1.74 16.27 26.24
CA ASP A 453 -1.25 16.79 27.51
C ASP A 453 -0.59 18.18 27.31
N LYS A 454 0.27 18.32 26.30
CA LYS A 454 0.96 19.57 25.97
C LYS A 454 0.02 20.70 25.57
N LYS A 455 -1.09 20.37 24.88
CA LYS A 455 -2.11 21.32 24.40
C LYS A 455 -3.26 21.52 25.38
N GLY A 456 -3.36 20.74 26.45
CA GLY A 456 -4.48 20.75 27.38
C GLY A 456 -5.79 20.31 26.75
N ILE A 457 -5.74 19.30 25.86
CA ILE A 457 -6.88 18.76 25.12
C ILE A 457 -7.26 17.42 25.75
N ASP A 458 -8.57 17.20 25.98
CA ASP A 458 -9.11 15.89 26.32
C ASP A 458 -9.29 15.06 25.07
N VAL A 459 -8.60 13.92 24.97
CA VAL A 459 -8.77 12.95 23.89
C VAL A 459 -9.63 11.80 24.38
N ASN A 460 -10.73 11.55 23.69
CA ASN A 460 -11.74 10.59 24.08
C ASN A 460 -11.19 9.15 24.04
N ASP A 461 -11.18 8.46 25.18
CA ASP A 461 -10.62 7.10 25.35
C ASP A 461 -11.34 6.00 24.55
N SER A 462 -12.58 6.27 24.09
CA SER A 462 -13.46 5.24 23.55
C SER A 462 -13.19 4.90 22.06
N ALA A 463 -12.33 5.64 21.38
CA ALA A 463 -12.18 5.56 19.92
C ALA A 463 -11.06 4.65 19.40
N ILE A 464 -10.13 4.19 20.25
CA ILE A 464 -9.04 3.32 19.79
C ILE A 464 -9.43 1.85 19.94
N LEU A 465 -10.36 1.42 19.12
CA LEU A 465 -10.44 0.02 18.73
C LEU A 465 -9.10 -0.35 18.06
N SER A 466 -8.59 -1.57 18.34
CA SER A 466 -7.39 -2.01 17.63
C SER A 466 -7.58 -1.76 16.12
N TYR A 467 -6.56 -1.29 15.43
CA TYR A 467 -6.62 -1.04 13.99
C TYR A 467 -7.19 -2.23 13.21
N LYS A 468 -6.89 -3.44 13.69
CA LYS A 468 -7.45 -4.67 13.16
C LYS A 468 -8.98 -4.73 13.26
N SER A 469 -9.56 -4.40 14.42
CA SER A 469 -11.02 -4.40 14.59
C SER A 469 -11.71 -3.34 13.76
N PHE A 470 -11.05 -2.20 13.55
CA PHE A 470 -11.55 -1.17 12.64
C PHE A 470 -11.56 -1.67 11.20
N LYS A 471 -10.48 -2.26 10.69
CA LYS A 471 -10.41 -2.83 9.34
C LYS A 471 -11.49 -3.88 9.10
N GLU A 472 -11.72 -4.78 10.07
CA GLU A 472 -12.78 -5.79 9.96
C GLU A 472 -14.16 -5.16 9.72
N LYS A 473 -14.50 -4.08 10.44
CA LYS A 473 -15.74 -3.33 10.21
C LYS A 473 -15.79 -2.67 8.82
N GLN A 474 -14.66 -2.16 8.34
CA GLN A 474 -14.60 -1.58 6.98
C GLN A 474 -14.80 -2.65 5.90
N TYR A 475 -14.22 -3.86 6.07
CA TYR A 475 -14.45 -4.98 5.15
C TYR A 475 -15.92 -5.43 5.15
N ASP A 476 -16.56 -5.50 6.32
CA ASP A 476 -17.98 -5.85 6.41
C ASP A 476 -18.84 -4.79 5.71
N ARG A 477 -18.60 -3.50 5.99
CA ARG A 477 -19.31 -2.41 5.32
C ARG A 477 -19.15 -2.44 3.80
N LEU A 478 -17.94 -2.75 3.31
CA LEU A 478 -17.65 -2.89 1.89
C LEU A 478 -18.45 -4.06 1.29
N ALA A 479 -18.46 -5.21 1.97
CA ALA A 479 -19.22 -6.38 1.53
C ALA A 479 -20.74 -6.12 1.52
N ASP A 480 -21.28 -5.51 2.56
CA ASP A 480 -22.70 -5.18 2.66
C ASP A 480 -23.13 -4.24 1.51
N THR A 481 -22.32 -3.20 1.25
CA THR A 481 -22.58 -2.30 0.12
C THR A 481 -22.52 -3.05 -1.21
N LEU A 482 -21.54 -3.89 -1.45
CA LEU A 482 -21.47 -4.62 -2.72
C LEU A 482 -22.62 -5.61 -2.88
N ARG A 483 -23.10 -6.27 -1.80
CA ARG A 483 -24.28 -7.13 -1.85
C ARG A 483 -25.54 -6.37 -2.25
N GLU A 484 -25.69 -5.14 -1.81
CA GLU A 484 -26.86 -4.29 -2.11
C GLU A 484 -26.86 -3.82 -3.56
N TYR A 485 -25.68 -3.52 -4.14
CA TYR A 485 -25.57 -2.82 -5.42
C TYR A 485 -25.05 -3.68 -6.58
N LEU A 486 -24.60 -4.92 -6.34
CA LEU A 486 -24.27 -5.89 -7.38
C LEU A 486 -25.35 -6.95 -7.52
N ASP A 487 -25.60 -7.38 -8.75
CA ASP A 487 -26.35 -8.61 -9.04
C ASP A 487 -25.51 -9.84 -8.63
N MET A 488 -25.68 -10.23 -7.36
CA MET A 488 -24.91 -11.36 -6.81
C MET A 488 -25.30 -12.69 -7.44
N ASP A 489 -26.54 -12.84 -7.93
CA ASP A 489 -26.95 -14.08 -8.66
C ASP A 489 -26.17 -14.21 -9.97
N ALA A 490 -26.02 -13.10 -10.71
CA ALA A 490 -25.17 -13.06 -11.90
C ALA A 490 -23.69 -13.36 -11.56
N VAL A 491 -23.15 -12.76 -10.49
CA VAL A 491 -21.75 -13.03 -10.03
C VAL A 491 -21.56 -14.50 -9.68
N TYR A 492 -22.51 -15.13 -8.96
CA TYR A 492 -22.45 -16.55 -8.67
C TYR A 492 -22.68 -17.42 -9.91
N GLY A 493 -23.46 -16.95 -10.88
CA GLY A 493 -23.65 -17.59 -12.18
C GLY A 493 -22.31 -17.71 -12.92
N MET A 494 -21.54 -16.64 -12.99
CA MET A 494 -20.19 -16.63 -13.61
C MET A 494 -19.25 -17.65 -12.97
N LEU A 495 -19.33 -17.86 -11.66
CA LEU A 495 -18.53 -18.87 -10.95
C LEU A 495 -18.96 -20.31 -11.25
N ARG A 496 -20.18 -20.54 -11.75
CA ARG A 496 -20.71 -21.86 -12.09
C ARG A 496 -20.40 -22.26 -13.53
N GLU A 497 -20.42 -21.29 -14.44
CA GLU A 497 -20.30 -21.48 -15.89
C GLU A 497 -18.85 -21.45 -16.38
N ALA A 498 -17.92 -20.94 -15.57
CA ALA A 498 -16.52 -20.84 -15.93
C ALA A 498 -15.90 -22.24 -16.09
N ARG A 499 -15.93 -22.76 -17.31
CA ARG A 499 -14.97 -23.65 -17.96
C ARG A 499 -15.44 -23.93 -19.38
N TYR A 500 -14.82 -23.24 -20.31
CA TYR A 500 -14.82 -23.68 -21.71
C TYR A 500 -13.87 -24.88 -21.79
N ASP A 501 -14.38 -26.04 -22.20
CA ASP A 501 -13.62 -27.23 -22.58
C ASP A 501 -12.66 -26.94 -23.74
#